data_942ce39dc970309025a713139cce8786
#
_entry.id   942ce39dc970309025a713139cce8786
#
_cell.length_a   1.000
_cell.length_b   1.000
_cell.length_c   1.000
_cell.angle_alpha   90.00
_cell.angle_beta   90.00
_cell.angle_gamma   90.00
#
_symmetry.space_group_name_H-M   'P 1'
#
loop_
_entity.id
_entity.type
_entity.pdbx_description
1 polymer ?
#
loop_
_entity_poly.entity_id
_entity_poly.type
_entity_poly.pdbx_seq_one_letter_code
_entity_poly.pdbx_strand_id
1 'polypeptide(L)'
;MTKFSGKTSRINPTAPVETRGTTLTHERGRAHTPDLESELFLTAATFMAGENSFYENADERETRFVELVHRAVATNPDFVARLAPYLRNELKIRSASIMLAAEYVAAGGEEGRQVVDSVLQRGDEPAEMIGYWHSRHGRKLKMAVKRGVADGAIRLYNERSALRYNGKARGIRMADVIELTHPKGSAAWQHALFTWLLDDRHHNDAVADPQLLPMLAAADALAEVPVVERRAVLDERGPAHMAAAGMSWERLSGWLPGGMDATAWESVIPSMGVMALIRNLRNFDERGIRPAAVETVLARITDADQVAKARLFPYQVWAAYKHAPSDNWKRALGTTLELTTQNIPALDRTLVVIDMSGSMQAPVSNRSVMSRVEVAAVMAAVTAKRAASTDIVIFGYTNQAVKLRKGASVLSGVDQLVAKVGAVGHATYGHTAISAHFNHRKHDRVVLFTDDQMHDAGQVDLTGVPLIYTVDLAGYRPRSLPSGAGGRYTLAGFSDATFGLMETLEAGHNADWPF
;
A
#
# COMPACT_ATOMS: atom_id res chain seq x y z
N MET A 1 -25.95 -25.53 18.13
CA MET A 1 -26.80 -25.94 16.98
C MET A 1 -27.17 -24.69 16.22
N THR A 2 -26.40 -24.34 15.21
CA THR A 2 -26.58 -23.18 14.37
C THR A 2 -27.51 -23.52 13.21
N LYS A 3 -28.68 -22.89 13.20
CA LYS A 3 -29.62 -22.98 12.09
C LYS A 3 -29.13 -22.09 10.94
N PHE A 4 -28.39 -22.64 10.00
CA PHE A 4 -28.25 -22.09 8.67
C PHE A 4 -28.65 -23.15 7.64
N SER A 5 -29.96 -23.22 7.37
CA SER A 5 -30.46 -23.84 6.15
C SER A 5 -30.72 -22.73 5.15
N GLY A 6 -29.70 -22.35 4.41
CA GLY A 6 -29.83 -21.46 3.27
C GLY A 6 -30.36 -22.23 2.08
N LYS A 7 -31.56 -21.88 1.61
CA LYS A 7 -31.98 -22.20 0.26
C LYS A 7 -30.99 -21.54 -0.70
N THR A 8 -30.24 -22.33 -1.44
CA THR A 8 -29.44 -21.87 -2.57
C THR A 8 -30.36 -21.34 -3.66
N SER A 9 -30.72 -20.06 -3.60
CA SER A 9 -31.12 -19.37 -4.82
C SER A 9 -29.86 -19.22 -5.67
N ARG A 10 -29.91 -19.63 -6.91
CA ARG A 10 -28.88 -19.29 -7.92
C ARG A 10 -28.97 -17.79 -8.18
N ILE A 11 -28.41 -16.99 -7.31
CA ILE A 11 -28.17 -15.59 -7.54
C ILE A 11 -26.81 -15.55 -8.24
N ASN A 12 -26.72 -14.98 -9.42
CA ASN A 12 -25.45 -14.68 -10.04
C ASN A 12 -24.64 -13.83 -9.06
N PRO A 13 -23.38 -14.20 -8.78
CA PRO A 13 -22.57 -13.41 -7.87
C PRO A 13 -22.48 -11.97 -8.41
N THR A 14 -22.90 -11.01 -7.60
CA THR A 14 -22.69 -9.59 -7.87
C THR A 14 -21.32 -9.21 -7.37
N ALA A 15 -20.54 -8.54 -8.19
CA ALA A 15 -19.26 -7.98 -7.78
C ALA A 15 -19.48 -6.66 -7.03
N PRO A 16 -18.56 -6.30 -6.13
CA PRO A 16 -18.66 -5.04 -5.39
C PRO A 16 -18.67 -3.81 -6.31
N VAL A 17 -17.95 -3.85 -7.45
CA VAL A 17 -17.94 -2.73 -8.39
C VAL A 17 -19.00 -2.92 -9.46
N GLU A 18 -19.98 -2.03 -9.51
CA GLU A 18 -21.05 -1.99 -10.51
C GLU A 18 -20.91 -0.78 -11.44
N THR A 19 -21.32 -0.96 -12.71
CA THR A 19 -21.36 0.12 -13.70
C THR A 19 -22.80 0.40 -14.13
N ARG A 20 -23.17 1.70 -14.17
CA ARG A 20 -24.51 2.16 -14.61
C ARG A 20 -24.33 3.30 -15.62
N GLY A 21 -24.79 3.11 -16.83
CA GLY A 21 -24.72 4.12 -17.87
C GLY A 21 -23.50 3.96 -18.80
N THR A 22 -23.46 4.78 -19.82
CA THR A 22 -22.43 4.75 -20.89
C THR A 22 -21.77 6.10 -21.06
N THR A 23 -20.49 6.10 -21.39
CA THR A 23 -19.67 7.28 -21.68
C THR A 23 -18.57 6.90 -22.67
N LEU A 24 -17.50 7.69 -22.75
CA LEU A 24 -16.30 7.37 -23.53
C LEU A 24 -15.09 7.29 -22.60
N THR A 25 -14.14 6.42 -22.95
CA THR A 25 -12.80 6.42 -22.34
C THR A 25 -12.04 7.70 -22.73
N HIS A 26 -10.93 8.01 -22.07
CA HIS A 26 -10.04 9.09 -22.52
C HIS A 26 -9.52 8.85 -23.94
N GLU A 27 -9.41 7.59 -24.34
CA GLU A 27 -9.03 7.16 -25.70
C GLU A 27 -10.24 7.02 -26.66
N ARG A 28 -11.42 7.59 -26.28
CA ARG A 28 -12.64 7.65 -27.09
C ARG A 28 -13.32 6.32 -27.42
N GLY A 29 -12.92 5.21 -26.79
CA GLY A 29 -13.66 3.96 -26.85
C GLY A 29 -14.97 4.06 -26.05
N ARG A 30 -15.96 3.20 -26.35
CA ARG A 30 -17.20 3.12 -25.58
C ARG A 30 -16.88 2.71 -24.14
N ALA A 31 -17.44 3.40 -23.16
CA ALA A 31 -17.17 3.15 -21.75
C ALA A 31 -18.44 3.08 -20.92
N HIS A 32 -18.26 2.56 -19.71
CA HIS A 32 -19.28 2.44 -18.68
C HIS A 32 -18.92 3.33 -17.49
N THR A 33 -19.93 3.91 -16.85
CA THR A 33 -19.76 4.74 -15.66
C THR A 33 -20.02 3.88 -14.44
N PRO A 34 -19.11 3.79 -13.46
CA PRO A 34 -19.38 3.13 -12.19
C PRO A 34 -20.50 3.85 -11.45
N ASP A 35 -21.22 3.14 -10.60
CA ASP A 35 -22.11 3.80 -9.63
C ASP A 35 -21.27 4.56 -8.58
N LEU A 36 -21.95 5.27 -7.68
CA LEU A 36 -21.29 6.16 -6.73
C LEU A 36 -20.31 5.42 -5.80
N GLU A 37 -20.74 4.30 -5.25
CA GLU A 37 -19.95 3.50 -4.30
C GLU A 37 -18.74 2.89 -5.00
N SER A 38 -18.97 2.35 -6.18
CA SER A 38 -17.91 1.78 -7.03
C SER A 38 -16.89 2.83 -7.46
N GLU A 39 -17.33 4.03 -7.87
CA GLU A 39 -16.43 5.13 -8.23
C GLU A 39 -15.60 5.57 -7.02
N LEU A 40 -16.21 5.69 -5.84
CA LEU A 40 -15.49 6.02 -4.61
C LEU A 40 -14.45 4.95 -4.26
N PHE A 41 -14.83 3.66 -4.30
CA PHE A 41 -13.91 2.56 -4.02
C PHE A 41 -12.71 2.56 -4.97
N LEU A 42 -12.95 2.60 -6.28
CA LEU A 42 -11.88 2.58 -7.29
C LEU A 42 -10.96 3.79 -7.15
N THR A 43 -11.54 4.98 -6.96
CA THR A 43 -10.76 6.20 -6.74
C THR A 43 -9.92 6.10 -5.48
N ALA A 44 -10.49 5.67 -4.35
CA ALA A 44 -9.80 5.54 -3.07
C ALA A 44 -8.67 4.50 -3.12
N ALA A 45 -8.92 3.34 -3.75
CA ALA A 45 -7.98 2.23 -3.83
C ALA A 45 -6.75 2.53 -4.69
N THR A 46 -6.83 3.52 -5.58
CA THR A 46 -5.73 3.95 -6.47
C THR A 46 -5.24 5.36 -6.18
N PHE A 47 -5.75 6.00 -5.13
CA PHE A 47 -5.49 7.40 -4.82
C PHE A 47 -4.10 7.64 -4.27
N MET A 48 -3.38 8.59 -4.88
CA MET A 48 -2.12 9.15 -4.40
C MET A 48 -2.31 10.65 -4.14
N ALA A 49 -2.39 11.04 -2.87
CA ALA A 49 -2.64 12.43 -2.48
C ALA A 49 -1.55 13.37 -2.98
N GLY A 50 -1.96 14.48 -3.58
CA GLY A 50 -1.05 15.52 -4.09
C GLY A 50 -0.26 15.10 -5.34
N GLU A 51 -0.66 14.03 -6.05
CA GLU A 51 0.05 13.53 -7.23
C GLU A 51 -0.83 13.52 -8.49
N ASN A 52 -0.26 13.98 -9.61
CA ASN A 52 -0.90 13.90 -10.92
C ASN A 52 -0.93 12.45 -11.41
N SER A 53 -1.96 12.11 -12.15
CA SER A 53 -1.99 10.92 -13.00
C SER A 53 -1.79 11.30 -14.47
N PHE A 54 -1.83 10.33 -15.39
CA PHE A 54 -1.60 10.62 -16.81
C PHE A 54 -2.71 11.52 -17.41
N TYR A 55 -3.96 11.30 -17.03
CA TYR A 55 -5.13 12.03 -17.56
C TYR A 55 -5.76 13.03 -16.59
N GLU A 56 -5.43 13.01 -15.29
CA GLU A 56 -6.02 13.87 -14.26
C GLU A 56 -4.92 14.55 -13.43
N ASN A 57 -5.05 15.84 -13.13
CA ASN A 57 -4.15 16.51 -12.20
C ASN A 57 -4.51 16.23 -10.72
N ALA A 58 -3.60 16.58 -9.80
CA ALA A 58 -3.75 16.29 -8.38
C ALA A 58 -4.98 16.97 -7.77
N ASP A 59 -5.22 18.24 -8.11
CA ASP A 59 -6.31 19.03 -7.54
C ASP A 59 -7.69 18.54 -8.01
N GLU A 60 -7.82 18.21 -9.30
CA GLU A 60 -9.03 17.62 -9.87
C GLU A 60 -9.36 16.28 -9.20
N ARG A 61 -8.34 15.45 -9.03
CA ARG A 61 -8.48 14.13 -8.44
C ARG A 61 -8.85 14.21 -6.96
N GLU A 62 -8.24 15.12 -6.20
CA GLU A 62 -8.56 15.34 -4.80
C GLU A 62 -9.97 15.92 -4.63
N THR A 63 -10.36 16.89 -5.47
CA THR A 63 -11.71 17.46 -5.48
C THR A 63 -12.75 16.39 -5.77
N ARG A 64 -12.56 15.58 -6.82
CA ARG A 64 -13.43 14.46 -7.16
C ARG A 64 -13.55 13.46 -6.00
N PHE A 65 -12.44 13.12 -5.37
CA PHE A 65 -12.44 12.20 -4.23
C PHE A 65 -13.32 12.72 -3.07
N VAL A 66 -13.14 13.98 -2.68
CA VAL A 66 -13.91 14.61 -1.60
C VAL A 66 -15.41 14.68 -1.93
N GLU A 67 -15.76 15.06 -3.17
CA GLU A 67 -17.15 15.11 -3.62
C GLU A 67 -17.80 13.72 -3.58
N LEU A 68 -17.07 12.67 -4.00
CA LEU A 68 -17.55 11.30 -3.93
C LEU A 68 -17.80 10.86 -2.49
N VAL A 69 -16.89 11.19 -1.55
CA VAL A 69 -17.07 10.87 -0.13
C VAL A 69 -18.33 11.55 0.41
N HIS A 70 -18.50 12.85 0.18
CA HIS A 70 -19.67 13.59 0.68
C HIS A 70 -21.00 13.06 0.12
N ARG A 71 -21.03 12.76 -1.17
CA ARG A 71 -22.20 12.15 -1.82
C ARG A 71 -22.50 10.76 -1.27
N ALA A 72 -21.47 9.93 -1.08
CA ALA A 72 -21.64 8.58 -0.56
C ALA A 72 -22.10 8.60 0.91
N VAL A 73 -21.58 9.50 1.75
CA VAL A 73 -22.05 9.67 3.14
C VAL A 73 -23.53 10.08 3.18
N ALA A 74 -23.98 10.92 2.26
CA ALA A 74 -25.39 11.34 2.20
C ALA A 74 -26.34 10.22 1.77
N THR A 75 -25.88 9.20 1.04
CA THR A 75 -26.72 8.11 0.50
C THR A 75 -26.53 6.78 1.23
N ASN A 76 -25.30 6.45 1.61
CA ASN A 76 -24.93 5.20 2.28
C ASN A 76 -23.73 5.43 3.23
N PRO A 77 -23.95 6.05 4.41
CA PRO A 77 -22.87 6.32 5.36
C PRO A 77 -22.19 5.04 5.88
N ASP A 78 -22.92 3.92 6.01
CA ASP A 78 -22.38 2.64 6.48
C ASP A 78 -21.33 2.07 5.53
N PHE A 79 -21.54 2.21 4.22
CA PHE A 79 -20.56 1.84 3.21
C PHE A 79 -19.23 2.59 3.41
N VAL A 80 -19.30 3.92 3.58
CA VAL A 80 -18.12 4.76 3.76
C VAL A 80 -17.41 4.43 5.08
N ALA A 81 -18.17 4.19 6.15
CA ALA A 81 -17.64 3.83 7.47
C ALA A 81 -16.85 2.51 7.42
N ARG A 82 -17.31 1.52 6.65
CA ARG A 82 -16.64 0.23 6.46
C ARG A 82 -15.47 0.32 5.47
N LEU A 83 -15.59 1.12 4.42
CA LEU A 83 -14.54 1.33 3.43
C LEU A 83 -13.25 1.90 4.04
N ALA A 84 -13.36 2.84 4.98
CA ALA A 84 -12.21 3.51 5.60
C ALA A 84 -11.20 2.52 6.23
N PRO A 85 -11.59 1.64 7.17
CA PRO A 85 -10.70 0.64 7.74
C PRO A 85 -10.23 -0.40 6.71
N TYR A 86 -11.04 -0.77 5.74
CA TYR A 86 -10.63 -1.69 4.67
C TYR A 86 -9.48 -1.12 3.84
N LEU A 87 -9.59 0.12 3.37
CA LEU A 87 -8.50 0.81 2.67
C LEU A 87 -7.22 0.80 3.50
N ARG A 88 -7.32 1.06 4.80
CA ARG A 88 -6.16 1.17 5.68
C ARG A 88 -5.55 -0.16 6.05
N ASN A 89 -6.37 -1.14 6.40
CA ASN A 89 -5.93 -2.39 7.00
C ASN A 89 -5.70 -3.51 5.98
N GLU A 90 -6.49 -3.56 4.90
CA GLU A 90 -6.35 -4.59 3.86
C GLU A 90 -5.56 -4.06 2.65
N LEU A 91 -5.99 -2.96 2.06
CA LEU A 91 -5.29 -2.39 0.89
C LEU A 91 -4.03 -1.60 1.25
N LYS A 92 -3.77 -1.35 2.54
CA LYS A 92 -2.60 -0.61 3.06
C LYS A 92 -2.46 0.82 2.53
N ILE A 93 -3.57 1.42 2.14
CA ILE A 93 -3.63 2.79 1.60
C ILE A 93 -3.75 3.76 2.78
N ARG A 94 -2.76 4.63 2.91
CA ARG A 94 -2.65 5.52 4.07
C ARG A 94 -3.37 6.85 3.87
N SER A 95 -2.99 7.59 2.86
CA SER A 95 -3.47 8.98 2.68
C SER A 95 -4.96 9.01 2.41
N ALA A 96 -5.45 8.20 1.47
CA ALA A 96 -6.87 8.17 1.13
C ALA A 96 -7.74 7.74 2.33
N SER A 97 -7.31 6.80 3.17
CA SER A 97 -8.08 6.38 4.34
C SER A 97 -8.20 7.49 5.39
N ILE A 98 -7.13 8.26 5.63
CA ILE A 98 -7.13 9.40 6.54
C ILE A 98 -8.05 10.50 6.01
N MET A 99 -7.92 10.85 4.72
CA MET A 99 -8.79 11.84 4.06
C MET A 99 -10.25 11.40 4.09
N LEU A 100 -10.55 10.15 3.72
CA LEU A 100 -11.90 9.61 3.73
C LEU A 100 -12.54 9.69 5.13
N ALA A 101 -11.81 9.32 6.18
CA ALA A 101 -12.30 9.38 7.56
C ALA A 101 -12.56 10.83 8.02
N ALA A 102 -11.71 11.78 7.65
CA ALA A 102 -11.91 13.19 7.92
C ALA A 102 -13.15 13.74 7.19
N GLU A 103 -13.28 13.45 5.89
CA GLU A 103 -14.40 13.89 5.07
C GLU A 103 -15.72 13.20 5.46
N TYR A 104 -15.68 11.95 5.91
CA TYR A 104 -16.84 11.28 6.51
C TYR A 104 -17.40 12.06 7.70
N VAL A 105 -16.53 12.51 8.60
CA VAL A 105 -16.93 13.36 9.74
C VAL A 105 -17.41 14.74 9.27
N ALA A 106 -16.74 15.33 8.28
CA ALA A 106 -17.12 16.63 7.72
C ALA A 106 -18.52 16.61 7.10
N ALA A 107 -18.86 15.52 6.41
CA ALA A 107 -20.16 15.29 5.79
C ALA A 107 -21.28 14.91 6.80
N GLY A 108 -20.96 14.69 8.08
CA GLY A 108 -21.94 14.41 9.12
C GLY A 108 -22.16 12.93 9.44
N GLY A 109 -21.25 12.05 9.06
CA GLY A 109 -21.32 10.63 9.41
C GLY A 109 -21.36 10.38 10.92
N GLU A 110 -22.27 9.54 11.38
CA GLU A 110 -22.57 9.36 12.81
C GLU A 110 -21.48 8.59 13.55
N GLU A 111 -20.84 7.59 12.92
CA GLU A 111 -19.78 6.75 13.51
C GLU A 111 -18.38 7.39 13.45
N GLY A 112 -18.30 8.70 13.27
CA GLY A 112 -17.06 9.43 12.98
C GLY A 112 -15.92 9.18 13.95
N ARG A 113 -16.18 8.94 15.25
CA ARG A 113 -15.14 8.59 16.24
C ARG A 113 -14.46 7.26 15.90
N GLN A 114 -15.26 6.24 15.65
CA GLN A 114 -14.80 4.89 15.34
C GLN A 114 -14.08 4.85 13.99
N VAL A 115 -14.63 5.52 12.98
CA VAL A 115 -14.03 5.61 11.63
C VAL A 115 -12.68 6.32 11.69
N VAL A 116 -12.56 7.43 12.42
CA VAL A 116 -11.29 8.14 12.60
C VAL A 116 -10.25 7.26 13.31
N ASP A 117 -10.60 6.59 14.43
CA ASP A 117 -9.66 5.71 15.12
C ASP A 117 -9.22 4.52 14.24
N SER A 118 -10.13 3.93 13.48
CA SER A 118 -9.88 2.73 12.68
C SER A 118 -8.80 2.90 11.60
N VAL A 119 -8.63 4.12 11.08
CA VAL A 119 -7.64 4.42 10.04
C VAL A 119 -6.27 4.82 10.59
N LEU A 120 -6.16 5.06 11.89
CA LEU A 120 -4.91 5.44 12.54
C LEU A 120 -4.14 4.19 12.97
N GLN A 121 -2.99 3.91 12.32
CA GLN A 121 -2.19 2.69 12.56
C GLN A 121 -0.72 2.99 12.89
N ARG A 122 -0.30 4.25 12.83
CA ARG A 122 1.07 4.68 13.11
C ARG A 122 1.08 5.90 14.02
N GLY A 123 2.13 6.06 14.83
CA GLY A 123 2.23 7.16 15.79
C GLY A 123 2.26 8.58 15.20
N ASP A 124 2.49 8.73 13.89
CA ASP A 124 2.41 10.03 13.20
C ASP A 124 1.02 10.34 12.61
N GLU A 125 0.17 9.34 12.45
CA GLU A 125 -1.13 9.51 11.77
C GLU A 125 -2.16 10.32 12.58
N PRO A 126 -2.18 10.29 13.94
CA PRO A 126 -2.98 11.24 14.71
C PRO A 126 -2.70 12.71 14.38
N ALA A 127 -1.41 13.05 14.24
CA ALA A 127 -1.00 14.40 13.84
C ALA A 127 -1.34 14.72 12.38
N GLU A 128 -1.22 13.74 11.47
CA GLU A 128 -1.62 13.89 10.07
C GLU A 128 -3.13 14.12 9.91
N MET A 129 -3.95 13.40 10.66
CA MET A 129 -5.41 13.60 10.68
C MET A 129 -5.77 15.03 11.09
N ILE A 130 -5.15 15.56 12.15
CA ILE A 130 -5.35 16.95 12.58
C ILE A 130 -4.83 17.92 11.51
N GLY A 131 -3.66 17.64 10.93
CA GLY A 131 -3.07 18.46 9.86
C GLY A 131 -3.99 18.57 8.64
N TYR A 132 -4.51 17.44 8.17
CA TYR A 132 -5.49 17.42 7.09
C TYR A 132 -6.76 18.18 7.46
N TRP A 133 -7.31 17.94 8.65
CA TRP A 133 -8.51 18.65 9.13
C TRP A 133 -8.28 20.18 9.16
N HIS A 134 -7.16 20.63 9.72
CA HIS A 134 -6.84 22.05 9.80
C HIS A 134 -6.69 22.71 8.43
N SER A 135 -6.07 22.02 7.48
CA SER A 135 -5.87 22.55 6.13
C SER A 135 -7.18 22.71 5.36
N ARG A 136 -8.17 21.83 5.63
CA ARG A 136 -9.40 21.75 4.83
C ARG A 136 -10.62 22.36 5.53
N HIS A 137 -10.74 22.18 6.84
CA HIS A 137 -11.93 22.54 7.64
C HIS A 137 -11.64 23.56 8.74
N GLY A 138 -10.41 24.07 8.80
CA GLY A 138 -10.00 25.07 9.79
C GLY A 138 -9.65 24.47 11.16
N ARG A 139 -9.31 25.34 12.11
CA ARG A 139 -8.72 24.92 13.39
C ARG A 139 -9.69 24.27 14.38
N LYS A 140 -11.00 24.45 14.20
CA LYS A 140 -12.00 23.89 15.12
C LYS A 140 -12.24 22.41 14.81
N LEU A 141 -11.73 21.53 15.66
CA LEU A 141 -11.98 20.09 15.53
C LEU A 141 -13.41 19.74 15.90
N LYS A 142 -14.13 18.98 15.06
CA LYS A 142 -15.38 18.32 15.45
C LYS A 142 -15.10 17.27 16.54
N MET A 143 -16.06 17.06 17.44
CA MET A 143 -15.89 16.14 18.58
C MET A 143 -15.56 14.72 18.15
N ALA A 144 -16.11 14.24 17.04
CA ALA A 144 -15.79 12.93 16.49
C ALA A 144 -14.32 12.79 16.12
N VAL A 145 -13.74 13.78 15.40
CA VAL A 145 -12.30 13.82 15.09
C VAL A 145 -11.47 13.89 16.37
N LYS A 146 -11.83 14.82 17.29
CA LYS A 146 -11.11 14.98 18.55
C LYS A 146 -11.04 13.69 19.36
N ARG A 147 -12.15 12.96 19.50
CA ARG A 147 -12.23 11.72 20.27
C ARG A 147 -11.57 10.55 19.54
N GLY A 148 -11.79 10.37 18.23
CA GLY A 148 -11.15 9.30 17.46
C GLY A 148 -9.64 9.45 17.40
N VAL A 149 -9.14 10.69 17.26
CA VAL A 149 -7.69 10.96 17.34
C VAL A 149 -7.14 10.71 18.73
N ALA A 150 -7.90 11.03 19.82
CA ALA A 150 -7.50 10.71 21.18
C ALA A 150 -7.39 9.19 21.41
N ASP A 151 -8.36 8.41 20.92
CA ASP A 151 -8.33 6.94 21.00
C ASP A 151 -7.11 6.38 20.24
N GLY A 152 -6.86 6.87 19.02
CA GLY A 152 -5.66 6.52 18.26
C GLY A 152 -4.37 6.88 18.97
N ALA A 153 -4.29 8.05 19.62
CA ALA A 153 -3.12 8.46 20.39
C ALA A 153 -2.87 7.54 21.60
N ILE A 154 -3.92 7.17 22.34
CA ILE A 154 -3.81 6.21 23.46
C ILE A 154 -3.25 4.86 22.96
N ARG A 155 -3.68 4.39 21.80
CA ARG A 155 -3.27 3.09 21.27
C ARG A 155 -1.87 3.10 20.65
N LEU A 156 -1.46 4.21 20.02
CA LEU A 156 -0.27 4.28 19.17
C LEU A 156 0.93 4.96 19.82
N TYR A 157 0.70 5.78 20.86
CA TYR A 157 1.78 6.52 21.51
C TYR A 157 2.49 5.65 22.52
N ASN A 158 3.76 5.45 22.28
CA ASN A 158 4.71 4.76 23.14
C ASN A 158 6.10 5.39 22.95
N GLU A 159 7.07 5.01 23.75
CA GLU A 159 8.42 5.54 23.69
C GLU A 159 9.04 5.46 22.28
N ARG A 160 8.89 4.30 21.60
CA ARG A 160 9.39 4.11 20.24
C ARG A 160 8.74 5.05 19.23
N SER A 161 7.44 5.27 19.34
CA SER A 161 6.72 6.23 18.48
C SER A 161 7.15 7.67 18.76
N ALA A 162 7.35 8.03 20.03
CA ALA A 162 7.85 9.35 20.42
C ALA A 162 9.23 9.62 19.80
N LEU A 163 10.17 8.69 19.98
CA LEU A 163 11.50 8.78 19.40
C LEU A 163 11.51 8.91 17.87
N ARG A 164 10.53 8.30 17.20
CA ARG A 164 10.46 8.26 15.73
C ARG A 164 9.69 9.43 15.14
N TYR A 165 8.63 9.89 15.78
CA TYR A 165 7.64 10.75 15.16
C TYR A 165 7.49 12.12 15.82
N ASN A 166 8.08 12.38 17.00
CA ASN A 166 7.98 13.67 17.70
C ASN A 166 9.02 14.71 17.24
N GLY A 167 9.53 14.63 16.00
CA GLY A 167 10.57 15.54 15.51
C GLY A 167 10.13 17.01 15.44
N LYS A 168 11.05 17.92 15.81
CA LYS A 168 10.82 19.38 15.87
C LYS A 168 10.42 20.03 14.53
N ALA A 169 10.79 19.42 13.40
CA ALA A 169 10.47 19.89 12.06
C ALA A 169 9.02 19.64 11.62
N ARG A 170 8.22 18.92 12.41
CA ARG A 170 6.81 18.62 12.08
C ARG A 170 5.93 19.80 12.45
N GLY A 171 5.00 20.15 11.56
CA GLY A 171 4.03 21.24 11.79
C GLY A 171 3.09 20.96 12.97
N ILE A 172 2.68 19.69 13.14
CA ILE A 172 1.91 19.19 14.28
C ILE A 172 2.73 18.05 14.91
N ARG A 173 3.05 18.18 16.18
CA ARG A 173 3.80 17.20 16.97
C ARG A 173 2.87 16.34 17.83
N MET A 174 3.38 15.26 18.39
CA MET A 174 2.61 14.39 19.29
C MET A 174 2.07 15.13 20.51
N ALA A 175 2.81 16.08 21.05
CA ALA A 175 2.36 16.96 22.12
C ALA A 175 1.15 17.82 21.71
N ASP A 176 1.19 18.43 20.52
CA ASP A 176 0.07 19.22 20.00
C ASP A 176 -1.21 18.36 19.88
N VAL A 177 -1.07 17.08 19.51
CA VAL A 177 -2.19 16.12 19.50
C VAL A 177 -2.75 15.92 20.90
N ILE A 178 -1.88 15.74 21.91
CA ILE A 178 -2.29 15.57 23.32
C ILE A 178 -3.04 16.81 23.81
N GLU A 179 -2.54 18.01 23.54
CA GLU A 179 -3.18 19.26 23.94
C GLU A 179 -4.53 19.50 23.26
N LEU A 180 -4.64 19.18 21.98
CA LEU A 180 -5.88 19.40 21.21
C LEU A 180 -6.96 18.37 21.55
N THR A 181 -6.55 17.13 21.91
CA THR A 181 -7.51 16.02 22.03
C THR A 181 -7.70 15.52 23.45
N HIS A 182 -6.78 15.83 24.38
CA HIS A 182 -6.79 15.44 25.78
C HIS A 182 -6.99 13.92 25.99
N PRO A 183 -6.13 13.06 25.40
CA PRO A 183 -6.23 11.61 25.59
C PRO A 183 -5.95 11.27 27.06
N LYS A 184 -6.73 10.34 27.61
CA LYS A 184 -6.52 9.88 28.99
C LYS A 184 -5.82 8.53 28.95
N GLY A 185 -4.53 8.50 29.26
CA GLY A 185 -3.79 7.25 29.41
C GLY A 185 -4.39 6.40 30.53
N SER A 186 -4.30 5.08 30.41
CA SER A 186 -4.80 4.13 31.40
C SER A 186 -3.69 3.59 32.32
N ALA A 187 -2.42 3.70 31.91
CA ALA A 187 -1.27 3.16 32.62
C ALA A 187 -0.31 4.27 33.08
N ALA A 188 0.43 4.03 34.16
CA ALA A 188 1.40 5.00 34.69
C ALA A 188 2.44 5.44 33.65
N TRP A 189 2.96 4.49 32.86
CA TRP A 189 3.90 4.80 31.80
C TRP A 189 3.32 5.70 30.71
N GLN A 190 2.02 5.58 30.40
CA GLN A 190 1.38 6.47 29.41
C GLN A 190 1.24 7.89 29.94
N HIS A 191 0.88 8.04 31.21
CA HIS A 191 0.86 9.36 31.84
C HIS A 191 2.24 9.99 31.84
N ALA A 192 3.27 9.24 32.22
CA ALA A 192 4.65 9.70 32.16
C ALA A 192 5.08 10.10 30.74
N LEU A 193 4.72 9.30 29.72
CA LEU A 193 4.99 9.60 28.33
C LEU A 193 4.30 10.89 27.87
N PHE A 194 3.03 11.08 28.22
CA PHE A 194 2.30 12.28 27.81
C PHE A 194 2.87 13.53 28.48
N THR A 195 3.24 13.44 29.76
CA THR A 195 3.94 14.52 30.45
C THR A 195 5.28 14.81 29.81
N TRP A 196 6.09 13.79 29.56
CA TRP A 196 7.38 13.95 28.87
C TRP A 196 7.24 14.63 27.48
N LEU A 197 6.23 14.25 26.69
CA LEU A 197 5.98 14.86 25.37
C LEU A 197 5.62 16.35 25.48
N LEU A 198 4.82 16.73 26.49
CA LEU A 198 4.43 18.11 26.74
C LEU A 198 5.62 18.95 27.23
N ASP A 199 6.43 18.42 28.13
CA ASP A 199 7.63 19.08 28.63
C ASP A 199 8.67 19.28 27.53
N ASP A 200 8.91 18.26 26.67
CA ASP A 200 9.76 18.39 25.47
C ASP A 200 9.25 19.46 24.50
N ARG A 201 7.94 19.64 24.41
CA ARG A 201 7.33 20.63 23.52
C ARG A 201 7.48 22.04 24.02
N HIS A 202 7.23 22.28 25.31
CA HIS A 202 7.09 23.61 25.91
C HIS A 202 8.34 24.11 26.60
N HIS A 203 9.05 23.23 27.28
CA HIS A 203 10.18 23.60 28.12
C HIS A 203 11.53 23.15 27.54
N ASN A 204 11.52 22.12 26.68
CA ASN A 204 12.71 21.51 26.10
C ASN A 204 13.67 20.93 27.18
N ASP A 205 13.11 20.54 28.32
CA ASP A 205 13.80 20.01 29.51
C ASP A 205 13.19 18.71 30.03
N ALA A 206 12.46 18.01 29.16
CA ALA A 206 11.82 16.74 29.48
C ALA A 206 12.84 15.69 29.94
N VAL A 207 12.64 15.15 31.15
CA VAL A 207 13.46 14.07 31.70
C VAL A 207 12.62 12.80 31.81
N ALA A 208 13.11 11.72 31.17
CA ALA A 208 12.43 10.44 31.22
C ALA A 208 12.71 9.70 32.53
N ASP A 209 11.63 9.25 33.19
CA ASP A 209 11.77 8.35 34.36
C ASP A 209 12.22 6.96 33.86
N PRO A 210 13.42 6.46 34.25
CA PRO A 210 13.93 5.17 33.79
C PRO A 210 13.07 3.96 34.16
N GLN A 211 12.22 4.07 35.20
CA GLN A 211 11.33 2.99 35.62
C GLN A 211 10.07 2.92 34.76
N LEU A 212 9.58 4.05 34.27
CA LEU A 212 8.38 4.15 33.47
C LEU A 212 8.67 4.27 31.97
N LEU A 213 9.78 4.92 31.60
CA LEU A 213 10.18 5.25 30.23
C LEU A 213 11.65 4.86 29.97
N PRO A 214 12.01 3.57 30.12
CA PRO A 214 13.41 3.12 30.03
C PRO A 214 14.07 3.40 28.68
N MET A 215 13.31 3.35 27.57
CA MET A 215 13.84 3.59 26.24
C MET A 215 14.13 5.09 26.00
N LEU A 216 13.28 5.98 26.47
CA LEU A 216 13.50 7.42 26.42
C LEU A 216 14.66 7.81 27.33
N ALA A 217 14.73 7.27 28.56
CA ALA A 217 15.86 7.52 29.45
C ALA A 217 17.21 7.07 28.85
N ALA A 218 17.24 5.91 28.18
CA ALA A 218 18.44 5.46 27.47
C ALA A 218 18.77 6.36 26.27
N ALA A 219 17.75 6.89 25.60
CA ALA A 219 17.93 7.83 24.49
C ALA A 219 18.46 9.20 24.97
N ASP A 220 17.97 9.68 26.11
CA ASP A 220 18.45 10.91 26.76
C ASP A 220 19.91 10.75 27.20
N ALA A 221 20.27 9.61 27.80
CA ALA A 221 21.66 9.31 28.14
C ALA A 221 22.59 9.31 26.94
N LEU A 222 22.14 8.80 25.78
CA LEU A 222 22.92 8.90 24.53
C LEU A 222 23.00 10.32 24.01
N ALA A 223 21.99 11.16 24.21
CA ALA A 223 22.01 12.55 23.77
C ALA A 223 23.06 13.38 24.53
N GLU A 224 23.30 13.07 25.81
CA GLU A 224 24.32 13.72 26.66
C GLU A 224 25.77 13.33 26.30
N VAL A 225 25.97 12.25 25.52
CA VAL A 225 27.32 11.83 25.12
C VAL A 225 27.98 12.92 24.28
N PRO A 226 29.16 13.43 24.69
CA PRO A 226 29.89 14.43 23.92
C PRO A 226 30.13 13.99 22.47
N VAL A 227 30.02 14.91 21.52
CA VAL A 227 30.11 14.59 20.09
C VAL A 227 31.38 13.79 19.74
N VAL A 228 32.49 14.14 20.38
CA VAL A 228 33.79 13.49 20.15
C VAL A 228 33.85 12.04 20.66
N GLU A 229 32.97 11.67 21.60
CA GLU A 229 32.92 10.34 22.23
C GLU A 229 31.87 9.42 21.58
N ARG A 230 30.95 9.96 20.77
CA ARG A 230 29.83 9.20 20.20
C ARG A 230 30.25 7.98 19.40
N ARG A 231 31.38 8.05 18.72
CA ARG A 231 31.93 6.91 17.98
C ARG A 231 32.36 5.76 18.90
N ALA A 232 32.89 6.07 20.06
CA ALA A 232 33.31 5.05 21.03
C ALA A 232 32.14 4.26 21.63
N VAL A 233 30.92 4.81 21.62
CA VAL A 233 29.70 4.10 22.05
C VAL A 233 29.33 2.95 21.11
N LEU A 234 29.86 2.95 19.88
CA LEU A 234 29.61 1.90 18.88
C LEU A 234 30.61 0.72 19.01
N ASP A 235 31.11 0.45 20.20
CA ASP A 235 31.95 -0.71 20.52
C ASP A 235 31.15 -2.04 20.42
N GLU A 236 31.69 -3.12 20.99
CA GLU A 236 31.03 -4.44 21.01
C GLU A 236 29.61 -4.42 21.64
N ARG A 237 29.33 -3.47 22.53
CA ARG A 237 28.01 -3.26 23.14
C ARG A 237 27.12 -2.30 22.37
N GLY A 238 27.64 -1.70 21.29
CA GLY A 238 26.93 -0.75 20.44
C GLY A 238 25.52 -1.23 20.04
N PRO A 239 25.32 -2.46 19.52
CA PRO A 239 24.00 -2.96 19.17
C PRO A 239 23.01 -2.98 20.36
N ALA A 240 23.46 -3.35 21.55
CA ALA A 240 22.63 -3.36 22.75
C ALA A 240 22.23 -1.94 23.20
N HIS A 241 23.20 -1.00 23.19
CA HIS A 241 22.94 0.41 23.51
C HIS A 241 21.96 1.03 22.51
N MET A 242 22.14 0.80 21.21
CA MET A 242 21.23 1.30 20.17
C MET A 242 19.82 0.71 20.30
N ALA A 243 19.72 -0.57 20.64
CA ALA A 243 18.43 -1.23 20.85
C ALA A 243 17.71 -0.69 22.09
N ALA A 244 18.42 -0.52 23.22
CA ALA A 244 17.89 0.02 24.47
C ALA A 244 17.34 1.44 24.28
N ALA A 245 18.05 2.29 23.53
CA ALA A 245 17.66 3.66 23.22
C ALA A 245 16.64 3.77 22.06
N GLY A 246 16.14 2.67 21.53
CA GLY A 246 15.24 2.68 20.36
C GLY A 246 15.80 3.42 19.15
N MET A 247 17.12 3.37 18.99
CA MET A 247 17.83 4.11 17.94
C MET A 247 17.48 3.53 16.58
N SER A 248 16.89 4.34 15.70
CA SER A 248 16.74 3.99 14.29
C SER A 248 17.97 4.44 13.50
N TRP A 249 18.14 3.87 12.30
CA TRP A 249 19.25 4.26 11.43
C TRP A 249 19.18 5.76 11.05
N GLU A 250 18.00 6.32 10.87
CA GLU A 250 17.80 7.75 10.59
C GLU A 250 18.29 8.62 11.76
N ARG A 251 17.93 8.25 12.99
CA ARG A 251 18.37 8.98 14.19
C ARG A 251 19.88 8.83 14.40
N LEU A 252 20.41 7.62 14.22
CA LEU A 252 21.84 7.36 14.36
C LEU A 252 22.64 8.18 13.34
N SER A 253 22.17 8.26 12.09
CA SER A 253 22.79 9.08 11.04
C SER A 253 22.85 10.58 11.40
N GLY A 254 21.83 11.09 12.07
CA GLY A 254 21.81 12.48 12.55
C GLY A 254 22.61 12.70 13.86
N TRP A 255 22.76 11.68 14.68
CA TRP A 255 23.48 11.76 15.95
C TRP A 255 25.00 11.64 15.80
N LEU A 256 25.47 10.83 14.83
CA LEU A 256 26.90 10.60 14.62
C LEU A 256 27.57 11.71 13.82
N PRO A 257 28.72 12.24 14.28
CA PRO A 257 29.56 13.10 13.45
C PRO A 257 30.15 12.28 12.29
N GLY A 258 30.11 12.84 11.08
CA GLY A 258 30.66 12.21 9.87
C GLY A 258 29.79 11.11 9.25
N GLY A 259 28.54 10.93 9.71
CA GLY A 259 27.54 10.03 9.11
C GLY A 259 27.74 8.56 9.42
N MET A 260 27.09 7.69 8.65
CA MET A 260 27.04 6.24 8.85
C MET A 260 28.23 5.55 8.15
N ASP A 261 29.12 4.92 8.93
CA ASP A 261 30.14 3.97 8.44
C ASP A 261 29.70 2.52 8.69
N ALA A 262 30.55 1.55 8.39
CA ALA A 262 30.27 0.14 8.57
C ALA A 262 29.86 -0.19 10.01
N THR A 263 30.62 0.29 11.00
CA THR A 263 30.35 0.04 12.43
C THR A 263 28.99 0.60 12.86
N ALA A 264 28.64 1.81 12.40
CA ALA A 264 27.36 2.43 12.70
C ALA A 264 26.20 1.63 12.10
N TRP A 265 26.31 1.16 10.86
CA TRP A 265 25.30 0.28 10.27
C TRP A 265 25.16 -1.03 11.03
N GLU A 266 26.28 -1.68 11.36
CA GLU A 266 26.29 -2.95 12.09
C GLU A 266 25.65 -2.83 13.48
N SER A 267 25.76 -1.66 14.12
CA SER A 267 25.13 -1.39 15.42
C SER A 267 23.58 -1.33 15.35
N VAL A 268 22.99 -1.00 14.24
CA VAL A 268 21.52 -0.86 14.11
C VAL A 268 20.86 -1.98 13.30
N ILE A 269 21.60 -2.71 12.46
CA ILE A 269 21.07 -3.83 11.67
C ILE A 269 20.23 -4.81 12.51
N PRO A 270 20.62 -5.23 13.73
CA PRO A 270 19.83 -6.15 14.54
C PRO A 270 18.43 -5.65 14.88
N SER A 271 18.24 -4.34 15.02
CA SER A 271 16.96 -3.71 15.37
C SER A 271 16.12 -3.24 14.16
N MET A 272 16.68 -3.28 12.94
CA MET A 272 15.98 -2.86 11.72
C MET A 272 14.91 -3.88 11.30
N GLY A 273 13.76 -3.41 10.82
CA GLY A 273 12.76 -4.27 10.17
C GLY A 273 13.17 -4.64 8.72
N VAL A 274 12.60 -5.71 8.18
CA VAL A 274 12.93 -6.24 6.83
C VAL A 274 12.86 -5.17 5.74
N MET A 275 11.81 -4.34 5.71
CA MET A 275 11.73 -3.25 4.73
C MET A 275 12.85 -2.21 4.88
N ALA A 276 13.27 -1.90 6.12
CA ALA A 276 14.38 -0.98 6.36
C ALA A 276 15.71 -1.59 5.92
N LEU A 277 15.93 -2.89 6.15
CA LEU A 277 17.09 -3.61 5.63
C LEU A 277 17.13 -3.55 4.10
N ILE A 278 16.05 -3.91 3.42
CA ILE A 278 15.95 -3.90 1.96
C ILE A 278 16.23 -2.50 1.37
N ARG A 279 15.73 -1.45 1.99
CA ARG A 279 15.96 -0.07 1.53
C ARG A 279 17.39 0.41 1.67
N ASN A 280 18.19 -0.23 2.54
CA ASN A 280 19.53 0.19 2.85
C ASN A 280 20.63 -0.74 2.29
N LEU A 281 20.28 -1.73 1.46
CA LEU A 281 21.25 -2.67 0.87
C LEU A 281 22.40 -1.96 0.14
N ARG A 282 22.10 -0.88 -0.60
CA ARG A 282 23.10 -0.06 -1.26
C ARG A 282 24.05 0.60 -0.24
N ASN A 283 23.52 1.14 0.84
CA ASN A 283 24.33 1.75 1.88
C ASN A 283 25.24 0.72 2.55
N PHE A 284 24.76 -0.49 2.79
CA PHE A 284 25.57 -1.58 3.37
C PHE A 284 26.72 -1.97 2.47
N ASP A 285 26.47 -2.06 1.17
CA ASP A 285 27.48 -2.40 0.17
C ASP A 285 28.52 -1.29 0.04
N GLU A 286 28.10 -0.03 -0.14
CA GLU A 286 28.99 1.14 -0.28
C GLU A 286 29.85 1.40 0.97
N ARG A 287 29.36 1.06 2.17
CA ARG A 287 30.10 1.23 3.42
C ARG A 287 30.91 0.01 3.85
N GLY A 288 30.76 -1.10 3.15
CA GLY A 288 31.56 -2.30 3.36
C GLY A 288 31.34 -2.92 4.75
N ILE A 289 30.07 -3.18 5.13
CA ILE A 289 29.78 -3.90 6.39
C ILE A 289 30.46 -5.28 6.38
N ARG A 290 30.82 -5.78 7.59
CA ARG A 290 31.52 -7.06 7.71
C ARG A 290 30.69 -8.23 7.19
N PRO A 291 31.33 -9.33 6.71
CA PRO A 291 30.63 -10.51 6.19
C PRO A 291 29.56 -11.06 7.14
N ALA A 292 29.81 -11.11 8.44
CA ALA A 292 28.84 -11.58 9.43
C ALA A 292 27.56 -10.71 9.50
N ALA A 293 27.69 -9.39 9.30
CA ALA A 293 26.55 -8.49 9.22
C ALA A 293 25.79 -8.68 7.89
N VAL A 294 26.50 -8.90 6.78
CA VAL A 294 25.90 -9.27 5.48
C VAL A 294 25.07 -10.55 5.63
N GLU A 295 25.64 -11.60 6.23
CA GLU A 295 24.92 -12.86 6.49
C GLU A 295 23.66 -12.64 7.34
N THR A 296 23.75 -11.81 8.38
CA THR A 296 22.60 -11.44 9.21
C THR A 296 21.49 -10.78 8.40
N VAL A 297 21.85 -9.85 7.51
CA VAL A 297 20.87 -9.17 6.64
C VAL A 297 20.26 -10.17 5.66
N LEU A 298 21.10 -10.99 4.99
CA LEU A 298 20.64 -12.02 4.04
C LEU A 298 19.66 -12.98 4.71
N ALA A 299 20.03 -13.55 5.87
CA ALA A 299 19.18 -14.46 6.62
C ALA A 299 17.81 -13.85 6.93
N ARG A 300 17.78 -12.58 7.35
CA ARG A 300 16.53 -11.91 7.76
C ARG A 300 15.63 -11.52 6.60
N ILE A 301 16.19 -11.08 5.47
CA ILE A 301 15.37 -10.71 4.30
C ILE A 301 14.88 -11.94 3.51
N THR A 302 15.47 -13.11 3.74
CA THR A 302 15.04 -14.39 3.13
C THR A 302 14.30 -15.32 4.11
N ASP A 303 14.04 -14.86 5.33
CA ASP A 303 13.27 -15.60 6.32
C ASP A 303 11.76 -15.45 6.06
N ALA A 304 11.06 -16.57 5.90
CA ALA A 304 9.66 -16.58 5.50
C ALA A 304 8.75 -15.88 6.55
N ASP A 305 9.00 -16.11 7.85
CA ASP A 305 8.19 -15.53 8.92
C ASP A 305 8.40 -14.00 9.02
N GLN A 306 9.64 -13.54 8.87
CA GLN A 306 9.94 -12.12 8.91
C GLN A 306 9.38 -11.39 7.67
N VAL A 307 9.47 -12.00 6.49
CA VAL A 307 8.88 -11.45 5.26
C VAL A 307 7.36 -11.38 5.37
N ALA A 308 6.72 -12.44 5.86
CA ALA A 308 5.26 -12.45 6.07
C ALA A 308 4.82 -11.39 7.08
N LYS A 309 5.52 -11.26 8.23
CA LYS A 309 5.26 -10.21 9.23
C LYS A 309 5.48 -8.80 8.70
N ALA A 310 6.44 -8.62 7.79
CA ALA A 310 6.72 -7.32 7.18
C ALA A 310 5.64 -6.90 6.16
N ARG A 311 4.79 -7.84 5.71
CA ARG A 311 3.69 -7.61 4.75
C ARG A 311 4.17 -6.85 3.51
N LEU A 312 5.28 -7.33 2.93
CA LEU A 312 5.86 -6.74 1.73
C LEU A 312 5.01 -7.07 0.51
N PHE A 313 4.77 -6.08 -0.32
CA PHE A 313 4.18 -6.33 -1.63
C PHE A 313 5.25 -6.75 -2.65
N PRO A 314 4.95 -7.68 -3.56
CA PRO A 314 5.90 -8.13 -4.58
C PRO A 314 6.57 -6.98 -5.36
N TYR A 315 5.83 -5.96 -5.74
CA TYR A 315 6.38 -4.82 -6.48
C TYR A 315 7.39 -3.98 -5.66
N GLN A 316 7.30 -3.96 -4.32
CA GLN A 316 8.27 -3.26 -3.46
C GLN A 316 9.61 -3.98 -3.45
N VAL A 317 9.58 -5.32 -3.46
CA VAL A 317 10.79 -6.14 -3.55
C VAL A 317 11.43 -6.03 -4.94
N TRP A 318 10.61 -6.02 -5.99
CA TRP A 318 11.08 -5.77 -7.36
C TRP A 318 11.75 -4.40 -7.50
N ALA A 319 11.16 -3.33 -6.94
CA ALA A 319 11.77 -2.00 -6.95
C ALA A 319 13.15 -2.00 -6.27
N ALA A 320 13.30 -2.71 -5.16
CA ALA A 320 14.60 -2.86 -4.50
C ALA A 320 15.59 -3.67 -5.35
N TYR A 321 15.12 -4.72 -6.02
CA TYR A 321 15.95 -5.54 -6.92
C TYR A 321 16.54 -4.72 -8.06
N LYS A 322 15.77 -3.84 -8.69
CA LYS A 322 16.26 -2.94 -9.77
C LYS A 322 17.48 -2.12 -9.35
N HIS A 323 17.57 -1.78 -8.08
CA HIS A 323 18.63 -0.93 -7.53
C HIS A 323 19.61 -1.68 -6.63
N ALA A 324 19.52 -3.01 -6.58
CA ALA A 324 20.42 -3.81 -5.77
C ALA A 324 21.87 -3.71 -6.29
N PRO A 325 22.84 -3.39 -5.42
CA PRO A 325 24.19 -3.04 -5.85
C PRO A 325 25.03 -4.24 -6.28
N SER A 326 24.69 -5.45 -5.81
CA SER A 326 25.49 -6.65 -6.11
C SER A 326 24.59 -7.88 -6.36
N ASP A 327 25.18 -8.91 -6.98
CA ASP A 327 24.47 -10.17 -7.30
C ASP A 327 24.04 -10.95 -6.05
N ASN A 328 24.77 -10.76 -4.95
CA ASN A 328 24.41 -11.39 -3.68
C ASN A 328 23.07 -10.86 -3.16
N TRP A 329 22.91 -9.55 -3.16
CA TRP A 329 21.64 -8.90 -2.80
C TRP A 329 20.51 -9.23 -3.78
N LYS A 330 20.82 -9.25 -5.09
CA LYS A 330 19.85 -9.64 -6.12
C LYS A 330 19.30 -11.05 -5.90
N ARG A 331 20.15 -12.03 -5.59
CA ARG A 331 19.73 -13.39 -5.28
C ARG A 331 18.80 -13.44 -4.05
N ALA A 332 19.19 -12.75 -2.98
CA ALA A 332 18.36 -12.69 -1.77
C ALA A 332 17.01 -12.03 -2.04
N LEU A 333 16.98 -10.91 -2.78
CA LEU A 333 15.71 -10.25 -3.15
C LEU A 333 14.87 -11.12 -4.09
N GLY A 334 15.48 -11.95 -4.94
CA GLY A 334 14.77 -12.97 -5.70
C GLY A 334 14.05 -13.97 -4.81
N THR A 335 14.73 -14.49 -3.77
CA THR A 335 14.11 -15.35 -2.75
C THR A 335 13.00 -14.61 -1.99
N THR A 336 13.25 -13.39 -1.56
CA THR A 336 12.25 -12.56 -0.88
C THR A 336 11.00 -12.38 -1.74
N LEU A 337 11.17 -12.12 -3.04
CA LEU A 337 10.07 -11.95 -3.99
C LEU A 337 9.22 -13.23 -4.10
N GLU A 338 9.84 -14.40 -4.17
CA GLU A 338 9.11 -15.67 -4.16
C GLU A 338 8.30 -15.85 -2.85
N LEU A 339 8.87 -15.49 -1.70
CA LEU A 339 8.19 -15.58 -0.41
C LEU A 339 6.95 -14.67 -0.34
N THR A 340 7.00 -13.48 -0.94
CA THR A 340 5.85 -12.57 -0.95
C THR A 340 4.66 -13.10 -1.76
N THR A 341 4.84 -14.13 -2.60
CA THR A 341 3.75 -14.69 -3.40
C THR A 341 2.92 -15.74 -2.66
N GLN A 342 3.37 -16.22 -1.52
CA GLN A 342 2.73 -17.35 -0.82
C GLN A 342 1.32 -17.05 -0.33
N ASN A 343 1.02 -15.77 -0.05
CA ASN A 343 -0.30 -15.33 0.42
C ASN A 343 -1.33 -15.17 -0.71
N ILE A 344 -0.91 -15.33 -1.97
CA ILE A 344 -1.81 -15.19 -3.12
C ILE A 344 -2.49 -16.54 -3.38
N PRO A 345 -3.84 -16.58 -3.50
CA PRO A 345 -4.57 -17.81 -3.72
C PRO A 345 -4.13 -18.51 -5.01
N ALA A 346 -4.34 -19.83 -5.06
CA ALA A 346 -4.14 -20.61 -6.27
C ALA A 346 -5.22 -20.22 -7.29
N LEU A 347 -4.80 -20.01 -8.52
CA LEU A 347 -5.71 -19.71 -9.64
C LEU A 347 -5.73 -20.90 -10.59
N ASP A 348 -6.87 -21.09 -11.27
CA ASP A 348 -6.97 -22.12 -12.31
C ASP A 348 -6.34 -21.66 -13.63
N ARG A 349 -6.79 -22.21 -14.77
CA ARG A 349 -6.27 -21.90 -16.11
C ARG A 349 -6.60 -20.46 -16.49
N THR A 350 -5.60 -19.60 -16.53
CA THR A 350 -5.77 -18.14 -16.62
C THR A 350 -5.10 -17.58 -17.88
N LEU A 351 -5.83 -16.76 -18.64
CA LEU A 351 -5.24 -15.84 -19.60
C LEU A 351 -4.93 -14.52 -18.91
N VAL A 352 -3.66 -14.18 -18.79
CA VAL A 352 -3.20 -12.88 -18.27
C VAL A 352 -2.97 -11.93 -19.44
N VAL A 353 -3.60 -10.75 -19.39
CA VAL A 353 -3.50 -9.73 -20.44
C VAL A 353 -2.95 -8.45 -19.81
N ILE A 354 -1.85 -7.92 -20.35
CA ILE A 354 -1.11 -6.81 -19.77
C ILE A 354 -1.10 -5.63 -20.74
N ASP A 355 -1.59 -4.51 -20.27
CA ASP A 355 -1.55 -3.24 -20.96
C ASP A 355 -0.12 -2.66 -20.97
N MET A 356 0.43 -2.41 -22.16
CA MET A 356 1.74 -1.80 -22.39
C MET A 356 1.61 -0.42 -23.04
N SER A 357 0.42 0.18 -23.02
CA SER A 357 0.14 1.48 -23.62
C SER A 357 0.95 2.64 -23.01
N GLY A 358 0.87 3.81 -23.64
CA GLY A 358 1.63 4.97 -23.19
C GLY A 358 1.29 5.45 -21.79
N SER A 359 0.02 5.44 -21.41
CA SER A 359 -0.45 5.83 -20.07
C SER A 359 0.03 4.90 -18.96
N MET A 360 0.24 3.62 -19.27
CA MET A 360 0.79 2.62 -18.36
C MET A 360 2.28 2.79 -18.09
N GLN A 361 3.02 3.51 -18.93
CA GLN A 361 4.43 3.83 -18.72
C GLN A 361 4.64 4.95 -17.67
N ALA A 362 3.57 5.68 -17.33
CA ALA A 362 3.62 6.66 -16.26
C ALA A 362 4.01 6.01 -14.92
N PRO A 363 4.75 6.72 -14.06
CA PRO A 363 5.07 6.22 -12.72
C PRO A 363 3.80 6.01 -11.90
N VAL A 364 3.83 5.04 -10.98
CA VAL A 364 2.72 4.79 -10.04
C VAL A 364 2.50 6.00 -9.14
N SER A 365 3.57 6.72 -8.81
CA SER A 365 3.56 7.99 -8.08
C SER A 365 4.78 8.83 -8.44
N ASN A 366 4.74 10.15 -8.18
CA ASN A 366 5.87 11.05 -8.45
C ASN A 366 7.16 10.68 -7.70
N ARG A 367 7.04 9.91 -6.63
CA ARG A 367 8.17 9.40 -5.83
C ARG A 367 8.53 7.96 -6.15
N SER A 368 7.78 7.31 -7.02
CA SER A 368 8.00 5.91 -7.38
C SER A 368 8.99 5.80 -8.53
N VAL A 369 9.93 4.88 -8.40
CA VAL A 369 10.80 4.44 -9.50
C VAL A 369 10.11 3.39 -10.40
N MET A 370 8.86 3.02 -10.04
CA MET A 370 8.07 2.00 -10.73
C MET A 370 7.01 2.65 -11.60
N SER A 371 6.91 2.21 -12.85
CA SER A 371 5.79 2.50 -13.73
C SER A 371 4.61 1.55 -13.46
N ARG A 372 3.41 1.92 -13.92
CA ARG A 372 2.22 1.04 -13.84
C ARG A 372 2.44 -0.25 -14.61
N VAL A 373 3.08 -0.19 -15.77
CA VAL A 373 3.39 -1.40 -16.56
C VAL A 373 4.34 -2.34 -15.82
N GLU A 374 5.31 -1.83 -15.05
CA GLU A 374 6.18 -2.66 -14.22
C GLU A 374 5.40 -3.33 -13.07
N VAL A 375 4.48 -2.61 -12.43
CA VAL A 375 3.61 -3.19 -11.42
C VAL A 375 2.71 -4.27 -12.03
N ALA A 376 2.13 -4.01 -13.22
CA ALA A 376 1.34 -4.98 -13.97
C ALA A 376 2.16 -6.23 -14.31
N ALA A 377 3.42 -6.07 -14.73
CA ALA A 377 4.32 -7.18 -15.02
C ALA A 377 4.63 -8.02 -13.76
N VAL A 378 4.84 -7.38 -12.60
CA VAL A 378 5.03 -8.08 -11.33
C VAL A 378 3.77 -8.87 -10.96
N MET A 379 2.59 -8.24 -10.99
CA MET A 379 1.33 -8.92 -10.67
C MET A 379 1.04 -10.06 -11.65
N ALA A 380 1.32 -9.88 -12.95
CA ALA A 380 1.17 -10.91 -13.97
C ALA A 380 2.11 -12.11 -13.74
N ALA A 381 3.38 -11.87 -13.42
CA ALA A 381 4.35 -12.93 -13.13
C ALA A 381 3.96 -13.70 -11.85
N VAL A 382 3.43 -13.00 -10.85
CA VAL A 382 2.90 -13.60 -9.62
C VAL A 382 1.65 -14.44 -9.93
N THR A 383 0.72 -13.91 -10.73
CA THR A 383 -0.46 -14.66 -11.21
C THR A 383 -0.03 -15.93 -11.94
N ALA A 384 0.93 -15.83 -12.85
CA ALA A 384 1.46 -16.99 -13.58
C ALA A 384 2.10 -18.05 -12.67
N LYS A 385 2.73 -17.62 -11.59
CA LYS A 385 3.33 -18.54 -10.59
C LYS A 385 2.28 -19.28 -9.79
N ARG A 386 1.12 -18.68 -9.54
CA ARG A 386 0.04 -19.22 -8.72
C ARG A 386 -1.05 -19.94 -9.52
N ALA A 387 -1.10 -19.75 -10.83
CA ALA A 387 -2.08 -20.42 -11.69
C ALA A 387 -1.66 -21.83 -12.07
N ALA A 388 -2.63 -22.73 -12.22
CA ALA A 388 -2.41 -24.11 -12.67
C ALA A 388 -1.82 -24.15 -14.09
N SER A 389 -2.29 -23.27 -14.96
CA SER A 389 -1.66 -22.94 -16.25
C SER A 389 -1.95 -21.49 -16.63
N THR A 390 -1.02 -20.87 -17.36
CA THR A 390 -1.14 -19.47 -17.74
C THR A 390 -0.61 -19.24 -19.13
N ASP A 391 -1.43 -18.58 -19.96
CA ASP A 391 -0.95 -17.88 -21.16
C ASP A 391 -0.90 -16.38 -20.82
N ILE A 392 0.17 -15.71 -21.25
CA ILE A 392 0.36 -14.27 -21.04
C ILE A 392 0.34 -13.57 -22.39
N VAL A 393 -0.40 -12.48 -22.48
CA VAL A 393 -0.49 -11.61 -23.66
C VAL A 393 -0.19 -10.19 -23.23
N ILE A 394 0.67 -9.51 -23.96
CA ILE A 394 0.87 -8.07 -23.87
C ILE A 394 0.15 -7.38 -25.02
N PHE A 395 -0.38 -6.20 -24.79
CA PHE A 395 -1.03 -5.41 -25.84
C PHE A 395 -0.72 -3.92 -25.76
N GLY A 396 -0.89 -3.27 -26.89
CA GLY A 396 -0.80 -1.86 -27.15
C GLY A 396 -1.56 -1.56 -28.43
N TYR A 397 -0.89 -1.06 -29.49
CA TYR A 397 -1.42 -0.98 -30.84
C TYR A 397 -1.61 -2.38 -31.47
N THR A 398 -0.71 -3.29 -31.20
CA THR A 398 -0.81 -4.72 -31.54
C THR A 398 -0.86 -5.55 -30.25
N ASN A 399 -0.91 -6.87 -30.40
CA ASN A 399 -0.83 -7.79 -29.26
C ASN A 399 0.14 -8.92 -29.56
N GLN A 400 0.75 -9.48 -28.51
CA GLN A 400 1.74 -10.55 -28.60
C GLN A 400 1.63 -11.49 -27.42
N ALA A 401 1.58 -12.80 -27.67
CA ALA A 401 1.73 -13.81 -26.63
C ALA A 401 3.19 -13.85 -26.15
N VAL A 402 3.37 -13.90 -24.83
CA VAL A 402 4.68 -14.00 -24.16
C VAL A 402 4.75 -15.33 -23.44
N LYS A 403 5.70 -16.18 -23.80
CA LYS A 403 5.95 -17.45 -23.12
C LYS A 403 7.03 -17.25 -22.06
N LEU A 404 6.65 -17.33 -20.79
CA LEU A 404 7.63 -17.38 -19.72
C LEU A 404 8.36 -18.72 -19.77
N ARG A 405 9.63 -18.72 -19.36
CA ARG A 405 10.42 -19.98 -19.26
C ARG A 405 9.78 -20.90 -18.23
N LYS A 406 9.62 -22.18 -18.56
CA LYS A 406 9.07 -23.17 -17.65
C LYS A 406 9.89 -23.22 -16.35
N GLY A 407 9.22 -23.14 -15.21
CA GLY A 407 9.89 -23.11 -13.90
C GLY A 407 10.62 -21.78 -13.58
N ALA A 408 10.42 -20.74 -14.39
CA ALA A 408 10.99 -19.42 -14.10
C ALA A 408 10.59 -18.91 -12.71
N SER A 409 11.53 -18.26 -12.05
CA SER A 409 11.21 -17.47 -10.87
C SER A 409 10.31 -16.28 -11.25
N VAL A 410 9.56 -15.74 -10.28
CA VAL A 410 8.77 -14.52 -10.48
C VAL A 410 9.66 -13.40 -11.01
N LEU A 411 10.86 -13.26 -10.45
CA LEU A 411 11.86 -12.30 -10.91
C LEU A 411 12.15 -12.42 -12.40
N SER A 412 12.48 -13.65 -12.87
CA SER A 412 12.75 -13.89 -14.30
C SER A 412 11.53 -13.65 -15.18
N GLY A 413 10.33 -13.91 -14.65
CA GLY A 413 9.08 -13.60 -15.35
C GLY A 413 8.89 -12.08 -15.53
N VAL A 414 9.13 -11.32 -14.49
CA VAL A 414 9.04 -9.85 -14.54
C VAL A 414 10.07 -9.26 -15.52
N ASP A 415 11.34 -9.70 -15.45
CA ASP A 415 12.37 -9.25 -16.38
C ASP A 415 11.97 -9.48 -17.85
N GLN A 416 11.42 -10.68 -18.16
CA GLN A 416 10.98 -11.03 -19.49
C GLN A 416 9.81 -10.15 -19.97
N LEU A 417 8.88 -9.80 -19.08
CA LEU A 417 7.72 -8.97 -19.40
C LEU A 417 8.12 -7.50 -19.56
N VAL A 418 8.92 -6.95 -18.66
CA VAL A 418 9.39 -5.56 -18.71
C VAL A 418 10.25 -5.31 -19.94
N ALA A 419 11.06 -6.29 -20.36
CA ALA A 419 11.84 -6.20 -21.61
C ALA A 419 10.98 -6.08 -22.87
N LYS A 420 9.67 -6.30 -22.78
CA LYS A 420 8.71 -6.16 -23.90
C LYS A 420 8.01 -4.79 -23.95
N VAL A 421 8.31 -3.87 -23.04
CA VAL A 421 7.78 -2.50 -23.09
C VAL A 421 8.16 -1.86 -24.43
N GLY A 422 7.18 -1.29 -25.12
CA GLY A 422 7.34 -0.73 -26.47
C GLY A 422 7.19 -1.72 -27.63
N ALA A 423 7.21 -3.03 -27.38
CA ALA A 423 7.14 -4.04 -28.45
C ALA A 423 5.80 -4.08 -29.22
N VAL A 424 4.72 -3.60 -28.59
CA VAL A 424 3.35 -3.66 -29.13
C VAL A 424 2.76 -2.27 -29.46
N GLY A 425 3.57 -1.22 -29.40
CA GLY A 425 3.15 0.16 -29.60
C GLY A 425 2.43 0.75 -28.37
N HIS A 426 1.86 1.96 -28.52
CA HIS A 426 1.40 2.76 -27.39
C HIS A 426 -0.13 2.95 -27.29
N ALA A 427 -0.90 2.50 -28.29
CA ALA A 427 -2.36 2.52 -28.26
C ALA A 427 -2.91 1.41 -27.34
N THR A 428 -4.23 1.32 -27.16
CA THR A 428 -4.86 0.47 -26.14
C THR A 428 -5.97 -0.40 -26.77
N TYR A 429 -5.57 -1.46 -27.51
CA TYR A 429 -6.48 -2.41 -28.16
C TYR A 429 -6.62 -3.70 -27.33
N GLY A 430 -7.12 -3.59 -26.12
CA GLY A 430 -7.18 -4.68 -25.15
C GLY A 430 -8.29 -5.68 -25.42
N HIS A 431 -9.47 -5.24 -25.90
CA HIS A 431 -10.56 -6.14 -26.23
C HIS A 431 -10.19 -7.05 -27.42
N THR A 432 -9.50 -6.51 -28.42
CA THR A 432 -8.94 -7.27 -29.53
C THR A 432 -7.94 -8.32 -29.07
N ALA A 433 -7.07 -7.96 -28.11
CA ALA A 433 -6.11 -8.89 -27.54
C ALA A 433 -6.79 -10.04 -26.79
N ILE A 434 -7.82 -9.76 -25.98
CA ILE A 434 -8.58 -10.79 -25.28
C ILE A 434 -9.26 -11.72 -26.28
N SER A 435 -9.98 -11.17 -27.28
CA SER A 435 -10.71 -11.96 -28.29
C SER A 435 -9.79 -12.85 -29.12
N ALA A 436 -8.59 -12.36 -29.49
CA ALA A 436 -7.62 -13.10 -30.27
C ALA A 436 -6.97 -14.27 -29.56
N HIS A 437 -6.82 -14.18 -28.23
CA HIS A 437 -6.03 -15.14 -27.46
C HIS A 437 -6.84 -15.99 -26.48
N PHE A 438 -8.06 -15.61 -26.14
CA PHE A 438 -8.90 -16.41 -25.25
C PHE A 438 -9.31 -17.71 -25.95
N ASN A 439 -9.19 -18.82 -25.20
CA ASN A 439 -9.58 -20.15 -25.67
C ASN A 439 -10.22 -20.96 -24.52
N HIS A 440 -11.50 -21.28 -24.65
CA HIS A 440 -12.28 -22.05 -23.65
C HIS A 440 -11.66 -23.39 -23.26
N ARG A 441 -10.87 -24.01 -24.13
CA ARG A 441 -10.19 -25.28 -23.82
C ARG A 441 -8.97 -25.10 -22.93
N LYS A 442 -8.43 -23.87 -22.87
CA LYS A 442 -7.21 -23.52 -22.14
C LYS A 442 -7.42 -22.58 -20.97
N HIS A 443 -8.47 -21.75 -21.01
CA HIS A 443 -8.66 -20.67 -20.06
C HIS A 443 -10.06 -20.75 -19.45
N ASP A 444 -10.13 -20.61 -18.14
CA ASP A 444 -11.35 -20.48 -17.37
C ASP A 444 -11.68 -19.01 -17.15
N ARG A 445 -10.65 -18.14 -17.12
CA ARG A 445 -10.76 -16.71 -16.86
C ARG A 445 -9.72 -15.89 -17.61
N VAL A 446 -9.98 -14.58 -17.66
CA VAL A 446 -9.04 -13.54 -18.05
C VAL A 446 -8.73 -12.67 -16.84
N VAL A 447 -7.45 -12.34 -16.61
CA VAL A 447 -7.00 -11.30 -15.67
C VAL A 447 -6.32 -10.21 -16.51
N LEU A 448 -6.95 -9.05 -16.57
CA LEU A 448 -6.53 -7.91 -17.35
C LEU A 448 -5.92 -6.84 -16.43
N PHE A 449 -4.64 -6.53 -16.59
CA PHE A 449 -3.96 -5.44 -15.89
C PHE A 449 -3.87 -4.22 -16.80
N THR A 450 -4.53 -3.11 -16.42
CA THR A 450 -4.67 -1.91 -17.25
C THR A 450 -5.05 -0.68 -16.44
N ASP A 451 -4.98 0.51 -17.02
CA ASP A 451 -5.66 1.71 -16.53
C ASP A 451 -7.08 1.88 -17.15
N ASP A 452 -7.53 0.87 -17.90
CA ASP A 452 -8.88 0.68 -18.44
C ASP A 452 -9.34 1.74 -19.47
N GLN A 453 -8.39 2.33 -20.21
CA GLN A 453 -8.69 3.35 -21.23
C GLN A 453 -8.58 2.78 -22.66
N MET A 454 -9.44 1.81 -23.02
CA MET A 454 -9.40 1.09 -24.29
C MET A 454 -9.95 1.90 -25.46
N HIS A 455 -9.24 1.86 -26.61
CA HIS A 455 -9.71 2.40 -27.89
C HIS A 455 -10.81 1.54 -28.53
N ASP A 456 -10.68 0.22 -28.44
CA ASP A 456 -11.55 -0.76 -29.08
C ASP A 456 -12.74 -1.21 -28.20
N ALA A 457 -12.95 -0.49 -27.10
CA ALA A 457 -14.07 -0.77 -26.21
C ALA A 457 -15.42 -0.63 -26.92
N GLY A 458 -16.26 -1.66 -26.84
CA GLY A 458 -17.54 -1.76 -27.51
C GLY A 458 -17.50 -2.09 -29.02
N GLN A 459 -16.32 -2.29 -29.59
CA GLN A 459 -16.13 -2.69 -30.98
C GLN A 459 -15.89 -4.21 -31.12
N VAL A 460 -15.47 -4.87 -30.08
CA VAL A 460 -15.15 -6.30 -30.05
C VAL A 460 -16.13 -7.02 -29.13
N ASP A 461 -16.70 -8.12 -29.65
CA ASP A 461 -17.59 -8.97 -28.85
C ASP A 461 -16.76 -9.88 -27.91
N LEU A 462 -16.98 -9.72 -26.62
CA LEU A 462 -16.37 -10.53 -25.55
C LEU A 462 -17.39 -11.43 -24.83
N THR A 463 -18.63 -11.55 -25.35
CA THR A 463 -19.68 -12.38 -24.72
C THR A 463 -19.27 -13.84 -24.57
N GLY A 464 -18.42 -14.32 -25.49
CA GLY A 464 -17.83 -15.66 -25.44
C GLY A 464 -16.81 -15.88 -24.31
N VAL A 465 -16.35 -14.85 -23.60
CA VAL A 465 -15.41 -14.99 -22.47
C VAL A 465 -16.21 -15.07 -21.16
N PRO A 466 -16.19 -16.20 -20.43
CA PRO A 466 -17.07 -16.38 -19.28
C PRO A 466 -16.73 -15.46 -18.11
N LEU A 467 -15.44 -15.18 -17.88
CA LEU A 467 -14.98 -14.48 -16.68
C LEU A 467 -13.81 -13.54 -17.02
N ILE A 468 -13.95 -12.25 -16.72
CA ILE A 468 -12.91 -11.23 -16.87
C ILE A 468 -12.78 -10.44 -15.57
N TYR A 469 -11.60 -10.46 -14.99
CA TYR A 469 -11.17 -9.58 -13.92
C TYR A 469 -10.32 -8.46 -14.49
N THR A 470 -10.80 -7.23 -14.42
CA THR A 470 -10.03 -6.04 -14.75
C THR A 470 -9.38 -5.49 -13.49
N VAL A 471 -8.07 -5.58 -13.39
CA VAL A 471 -7.31 -4.98 -12.28
C VAL A 471 -6.93 -3.55 -12.69
N ASP A 472 -7.65 -2.60 -12.10
CA ASP A 472 -7.47 -1.18 -12.36
C ASP A 472 -6.25 -0.63 -11.60
N LEU A 473 -5.32 -0.02 -12.35
CA LEU A 473 -4.07 0.53 -11.83
C LEU A 473 -4.05 2.06 -11.76
N ALA A 474 -5.15 2.74 -12.10
CA ALA A 474 -5.20 4.20 -12.21
C ALA A 474 -6.40 4.87 -11.54
N GLY A 475 -7.57 4.21 -11.47
CA GLY A 475 -8.79 4.74 -10.87
C GLY A 475 -9.49 5.82 -11.69
N TYR A 476 -9.36 5.80 -13.01
CA TYR A 476 -10.12 6.71 -13.88
C TYR A 476 -11.61 6.35 -13.86
N ARG A 477 -12.46 7.38 -14.03
CA ARG A 477 -13.91 7.17 -13.98
C ARG A 477 -14.47 6.27 -15.08
N PRO A 478 -14.11 6.46 -16.35
CA PRO A 478 -14.65 5.63 -17.43
C PRO A 478 -14.08 4.21 -17.39
N ARG A 479 -14.93 3.19 -17.59
CA ARG A 479 -14.57 1.77 -17.63
C ARG A 479 -14.80 1.20 -19.03
N SER A 480 -13.83 0.51 -19.59
CA SER A 480 -13.94 -0.09 -20.94
C SER A 480 -14.86 -1.31 -20.94
N LEU A 481 -14.97 -2.01 -19.81
CA LEU A 481 -15.89 -3.14 -19.61
C LEU A 481 -16.94 -2.79 -18.55
N PRO A 482 -18.17 -3.32 -18.67
CA PRO A 482 -19.13 -3.27 -17.58
C PRO A 482 -18.58 -4.07 -16.39
N SER A 483 -19.04 -3.76 -15.18
CA SER A 483 -18.67 -4.48 -13.97
C SER A 483 -19.90 -4.77 -13.11
N GLY A 484 -19.85 -5.86 -12.34
CA GLY A 484 -20.90 -6.23 -11.40
C GLY A 484 -21.80 -7.36 -11.85
N ALA A 485 -21.80 -7.71 -13.13
CA ALA A 485 -22.65 -8.77 -13.67
C ALA A 485 -22.00 -9.47 -14.87
N GLY A 486 -22.54 -10.62 -15.24
CA GLY A 486 -22.15 -11.34 -16.46
C GLY A 486 -20.70 -11.80 -16.49
N GLY A 487 -20.09 -12.07 -15.35
CA GLY A 487 -18.70 -12.50 -15.26
C GLY A 487 -17.69 -11.38 -15.54
N ARG A 488 -18.07 -10.12 -15.37
CA ARG A 488 -17.22 -8.95 -15.57
C ARG A 488 -17.02 -8.25 -14.25
N TYR A 489 -15.78 -8.22 -13.77
CA TYR A 489 -15.45 -7.71 -12.44
C TYR A 489 -14.25 -6.76 -12.49
N THR A 490 -14.42 -5.56 -11.95
CA THR A 490 -13.32 -4.61 -11.77
C THR A 490 -12.80 -4.69 -10.34
N LEU A 491 -11.50 -4.84 -10.22
CA LEU A 491 -10.76 -4.88 -8.96
C LEU A 491 -9.78 -3.70 -8.94
N ALA A 492 -9.41 -3.23 -7.77
CA ALA A 492 -8.44 -2.14 -7.64
C ALA A 492 -7.45 -2.41 -6.51
N GLY A 493 -6.29 -1.77 -6.61
CA GLY A 493 -5.22 -1.88 -5.63
C GLY A 493 -4.13 -2.87 -6.03
N PHE A 494 -3.03 -2.83 -5.25
CA PHE A 494 -1.78 -3.57 -5.55
C PHE A 494 -1.45 -4.61 -4.47
N SER A 495 -2.44 -5.01 -3.67
CA SER A 495 -2.25 -5.94 -2.55
C SER A 495 -2.70 -7.36 -2.88
N ASP A 496 -2.34 -8.31 -2.04
CA ASP A 496 -2.82 -9.69 -2.05
C ASP A 496 -4.35 -9.79 -1.87
N ALA A 497 -4.97 -8.82 -1.18
CA ALA A 497 -6.42 -8.73 -1.05
C ALA A 497 -7.17 -8.65 -2.40
N THR A 498 -6.54 -8.09 -3.44
CA THR A 498 -7.09 -8.05 -4.80
C THR A 498 -7.29 -9.47 -5.37
N PHE A 499 -6.35 -10.37 -5.10
CA PHE A 499 -6.45 -11.77 -5.52
C PHE A 499 -7.41 -12.59 -4.64
N GLY A 500 -7.48 -12.30 -3.34
CA GLY A 500 -8.44 -12.92 -2.42
C GLY A 500 -9.89 -12.64 -2.82
N LEU A 501 -10.16 -11.46 -3.37
CA LEU A 501 -11.49 -11.12 -3.88
C LEU A 501 -11.86 -11.96 -5.11
N MET A 502 -10.92 -12.30 -6.00
CA MET A 502 -11.19 -13.21 -7.13
C MET A 502 -11.67 -14.58 -6.63
N GLU A 503 -10.99 -15.15 -5.62
CA GLU A 503 -11.36 -16.43 -5.02
C GLU A 503 -12.77 -16.39 -4.43
N THR A 504 -13.10 -15.31 -3.71
CA THR A 504 -14.43 -15.11 -3.12
C THR A 504 -15.54 -15.06 -4.18
N LEU A 505 -15.29 -14.34 -5.29
CA LEU A 505 -16.24 -14.24 -6.40
C LEU A 505 -16.45 -15.59 -7.10
N GLU A 506 -15.40 -16.38 -7.27
CA GLU A 506 -15.47 -17.69 -7.92
C GLU A 506 -16.09 -18.77 -7.03
N ALA A 507 -15.97 -18.64 -5.71
CA ALA A 507 -16.66 -19.53 -4.77
C ALA A 507 -18.18 -19.35 -4.78
N GLY A 508 -18.72 -18.40 -5.57
CA GLY A 508 -20.16 -18.17 -5.74
C GLY A 508 -20.81 -17.54 -4.51
N HIS A 509 -20.02 -16.97 -3.62
CA HIS A 509 -20.56 -16.12 -2.57
C HIS A 509 -21.10 -14.83 -3.21
N ASN A 510 -22.29 -14.38 -2.79
CA ASN A 510 -22.69 -13.01 -3.04
C ASN A 510 -21.58 -12.15 -2.44
N ALA A 511 -20.66 -11.72 -3.26
CA ALA A 511 -19.66 -10.77 -2.84
C ALA A 511 -20.35 -9.40 -2.83
N ASP A 512 -21.02 -9.15 -1.72
CA ASP A 512 -21.15 -7.80 -1.22
C ASP A 512 -19.73 -7.22 -1.06
N TRP A 513 -19.60 -5.97 -0.76
CA TRP A 513 -18.31 -5.37 -0.52
C TRP A 513 -17.49 -6.24 0.46
N PRO A 514 -16.15 -6.40 0.27
CA PRO A 514 -15.30 -7.28 1.09
C PRO A 514 -15.05 -6.72 2.50
N PHE A 515 -15.89 -5.81 2.95
CA PHE A 515 -15.80 -5.09 4.23
C PHE A 515 -17.17 -4.76 4.81
#